data_d0aa1a946f0eaf26bf377fe9692a6320
#
_entry.id   d0aa1a946f0eaf26bf377fe9692a6320
#
_cell.length_a   1.000
_cell.length_b   1.000
_cell.length_c   1.000
_cell.angle_alpha   90.00
_cell.angle_beta   90.00
_cell.angle_gamma   90.00
#
_symmetry.space_group_name_H-M   'P 1'
#
loop_
_entity.id
_entity.type
_entity.pdbx_description
1 polymer ?
#
loop_
_entity_poly.entity_id
_entity_poly.type
_entity_poly.pdbx_seq_one_letter_code
_entity_poly.pdbx_strand_id
1 'polypeptide(L)'
;MGIIISSATTRSGGVSSVGQAAEAARAALTGAGCQPEQVDALINVGVYRDANLVEPAVAALIQQAAGIGLDYRRGDVPCLSFDLMNGACGVVNAVGVAASLLADLPSGHVVVVSGDAHPSGLADAEFAFEPVGAAFVLENSAEAAGFGGVHVSAGDVLPDPQGYVKLSAMGAEGRSSLTVELLTGTAELVEHATIAAREALAADGIDAAQVVLLCGKPTADFAGELAAQLGVGAVVTDDFTADAHTSALTAAFVAARDAGLADRPLLFVAADGGPTAAAVTYRGVGVR
;
A
#
# COMPACT_ATOMS: atom_id res chain seq x y z
N MET A 1 -10.81 11.59 16.61
CA MET A 1 -9.42 11.11 16.61
C MET A 1 -9.09 10.77 15.18
N GLY A 2 -7.94 11.18 14.69
CA GLY A 2 -7.44 10.79 13.37
C GLY A 2 -6.48 9.62 13.49
N ILE A 3 -6.17 8.96 12.36
CA ILE A 3 -5.19 7.89 12.30
C ILE A 3 -3.96 8.41 11.59
N ILE A 4 -2.81 8.33 12.24
CA ILE A 4 -1.54 8.83 11.71
C ILE A 4 -0.60 7.70 11.33
N ILE A 5 0.33 8.03 10.44
CA ILE A 5 1.50 7.20 10.14
C ILE A 5 2.59 7.56 11.16
N SER A 6 2.82 6.68 12.13
CA SER A 6 3.92 6.86 13.10
C SER A 6 5.28 6.47 12.52
N SER A 7 5.29 5.55 11.56
CA SER A 7 6.50 5.20 10.80
C SER A 7 6.15 4.61 9.44
N ALA A 8 7.05 4.83 8.47
CA ALA A 8 6.98 4.25 7.13
C ALA A 8 8.37 3.85 6.64
N THR A 9 8.47 2.70 6.02
CA THR A 9 9.73 2.20 5.44
C THR A 9 9.52 1.41 4.17
N THR A 10 10.56 1.33 3.36
CA THR A 10 10.66 0.45 2.19
C THR A 10 11.90 -0.42 2.26
N ARG A 11 11.87 -1.56 1.61
CA ARG A 11 13.02 -2.48 1.42
C ARG A 11 13.01 -2.99 0.01
N SER A 12 14.14 -2.90 -0.68
CA SER A 12 14.32 -3.36 -2.05
C SER A 12 15.53 -4.30 -2.16
N GLY A 13 15.67 -4.96 -3.29
CA GLY A 13 16.81 -5.85 -3.58
C GLY A 13 16.64 -7.28 -3.08
N GLY A 14 15.51 -7.63 -2.52
CA GLY A 14 15.12 -9.00 -2.19
C GLY A 14 14.40 -9.70 -3.35
N VAL A 15 14.25 -11.01 -3.25
CA VAL A 15 13.54 -11.86 -4.21
C VAL A 15 12.33 -12.58 -3.60
N SER A 16 12.04 -12.32 -2.33
CA SER A 16 10.92 -12.90 -1.57
C SER A 16 9.97 -11.80 -1.15
N SER A 17 8.71 -11.92 -1.53
CA SER A 17 7.64 -11.00 -1.12
C SER A 17 7.48 -10.99 0.41
N VAL A 18 7.44 -12.16 1.04
CA VAL A 18 7.36 -12.32 2.51
C VAL A 18 8.59 -11.74 3.20
N GLY A 19 9.80 -12.04 2.68
CA GLY A 19 11.05 -11.57 3.25
C GLY A 19 11.15 -10.05 3.28
N GLN A 20 10.88 -9.40 2.16
CA GLN A 20 10.94 -7.94 2.03
C GLN A 20 9.88 -7.24 2.88
N ALA A 21 8.64 -7.73 2.88
CA ALA A 21 7.57 -7.20 3.72
C ALA A 21 7.89 -7.33 5.22
N ALA A 22 8.44 -8.48 5.64
CA ALA A 22 8.84 -8.69 7.03
C ALA A 22 9.99 -7.77 7.46
N GLU A 23 10.98 -7.53 6.59
CA GLU A 23 12.08 -6.59 6.86
C GLU A 23 11.55 -5.15 6.96
N ALA A 24 10.65 -4.76 6.06
CA ALA A 24 10.01 -3.45 6.10
C ALA A 24 9.20 -3.28 7.39
N ALA A 25 8.41 -4.30 7.80
CA ALA A 25 7.65 -4.28 9.04
C ALA A 25 8.54 -4.09 10.28
N ARG A 26 9.62 -4.87 10.41
CA ARG A 26 10.57 -4.71 11.52
C ARG A 26 11.19 -3.32 11.58
N ALA A 27 11.57 -2.79 10.44
CA ALA A 27 12.15 -1.45 10.37
C ALA A 27 11.12 -0.37 10.70
N ALA A 28 9.87 -0.51 10.24
CA ALA A 28 8.79 0.42 10.56
C ALA A 28 8.47 0.40 12.07
N LEU A 29 8.37 -0.78 12.69
CA LEU A 29 8.18 -0.91 14.14
C LEU A 29 9.31 -0.24 14.93
N THR A 30 10.56 -0.46 14.52
CA THR A 30 11.72 0.20 15.13
C THR A 30 11.61 1.72 15.01
N GLY A 31 11.23 2.23 13.83
CA GLY A 31 11.05 3.66 13.59
C GLY A 31 9.91 4.28 14.40
N ALA A 32 8.85 3.53 14.66
CA ALA A 32 7.74 3.94 15.51
C ALA A 32 8.03 3.79 17.02
N GLY A 33 9.11 3.10 17.41
CA GLY A 33 9.35 2.72 18.80
C GLY A 33 8.34 1.71 19.34
N CYS A 34 7.62 1.02 18.45
CA CYS A 34 6.60 0.02 18.77
C CYS A 34 7.23 -1.36 18.90
N GLN A 35 6.94 -2.06 19.99
CA GLN A 35 7.40 -3.43 20.17
C GLN A 35 6.50 -4.41 19.40
N PRO A 36 7.03 -5.54 18.90
CA PRO A 36 6.25 -6.51 18.14
C PRO A 36 5.00 -7.03 18.86
N GLU A 37 5.03 -7.09 20.19
CA GLU A 37 3.93 -7.54 21.05
C GLU A 37 2.81 -6.49 21.20
N GLN A 38 3.06 -5.25 20.78
CA GLN A 38 2.10 -4.13 20.82
C GLN A 38 1.27 -4.01 19.54
N VAL A 39 1.54 -4.85 18.53
CA VAL A 39 0.81 -4.83 17.27
C VAL A 39 -0.50 -5.60 17.42
N ASP A 40 -1.62 -4.92 17.25
CA ASP A 40 -2.96 -5.50 17.33
C ASP A 40 -3.38 -6.15 16.02
N ALA A 41 -2.97 -5.56 14.88
CA ALA A 41 -3.27 -6.16 13.58
C ALA A 41 -2.12 -5.94 12.58
N LEU A 42 -1.92 -6.95 11.71
CA LEU A 42 -1.07 -6.90 10.53
C LEU A 42 -1.91 -7.16 9.29
N ILE A 43 -1.95 -6.20 8.37
CA ILE A 43 -2.71 -6.26 7.12
C ILE A 43 -1.71 -6.34 5.98
N ASN A 44 -1.69 -7.46 5.25
CA ASN A 44 -0.90 -7.57 4.04
C ASN A 44 -1.73 -7.18 2.82
N VAL A 45 -1.20 -6.30 1.99
CA VAL A 45 -1.81 -5.86 0.73
C VAL A 45 -1.06 -6.33 -0.51
N GLY A 46 0.08 -7.03 -0.35
CA GLY A 46 0.87 -7.58 -1.45
C GLY A 46 0.10 -8.63 -2.25
N VAL A 47 0.27 -8.62 -3.56
CA VAL A 47 -0.44 -9.47 -4.52
C VAL A 47 0.42 -10.59 -5.06
N TYR A 48 1.63 -10.29 -5.53
CA TYR A 48 2.52 -11.26 -6.16
C TYR A 48 3.36 -11.98 -5.11
N ARG A 49 3.15 -13.30 -4.98
CA ARG A 49 3.52 -14.10 -3.82
C ARG A 49 4.61 -15.09 -4.13
N ASP A 50 5.46 -15.34 -3.15
CA ASP A 50 6.45 -16.42 -3.21
C ASP A 50 5.78 -17.76 -3.55
N ALA A 51 6.28 -18.45 -4.56
CA ALA A 51 5.79 -19.75 -5.02
C ALA A 51 4.27 -19.80 -5.31
N ASN A 52 3.64 -18.67 -5.65
CA ASN A 52 2.18 -18.56 -5.85
C ASN A 52 1.38 -19.17 -4.67
N LEU A 53 1.87 -19.05 -3.44
CA LEU A 53 1.23 -19.60 -2.26
C LEU A 53 -0.13 -18.93 -2.01
N VAL A 54 -1.17 -19.74 -1.84
CA VAL A 54 -2.51 -19.26 -1.48
C VAL A 54 -2.78 -19.49 0.01
N GLU A 55 -2.28 -20.58 0.56
CA GLU A 55 -2.37 -20.95 1.97
C GLU A 55 -1.01 -21.40 2.51
N PRO A 56 -0.64 -21.00 3.74
CA PRO A 56 -1.37 -20.10 4.64
C PRO A 56 -1.46 -18.67 4.11
N ALA A 57 -2.30 -17.81 4.74
CA ALA A 57 -2.35 -16.38 4.41
C ALA A 57 -0.95 -15.77 4.45
N VAL A 58 -0.62 -14.94 3.46
CA VAL A 58 0.72 -14.31 3.38
C VAL A 58 0.98 -13.40 4.58
N ALA A 59 -0.07 -12.73 5.09
CA ALA A 59 0.01 -11.96 6.32
C ALA A 59 0.54 -12.78 7.51
N ALA A 60 0.10 -14.05 7.66
CA ALA A 60 0.57 -14.93 8.73
C ALA A 60 2.05 -15.32 8.55
N LEU A 61 2.50 -15.52 7.31
CA LEU A 61 3.91 -15.77 7.01
C LEU A 61 4.78 -14.55 7.30
N ILE A 62 4.30 -13.35 6.94
CA ILE A 62 4.99 -12.09 7.25
C ILE A 62 5.03 -11.87 8.76
N GLN A 63 3.92 -12.09 9.47
CA GLN A 63 3.83 -12.00 10.93
C GLN A 63 4.89 -12.90 11.59
N GLN A 64 4.98 -14.15 11.17
CA GLN A 64 5.97 -15.10 11.65
C GLN A 64 7.40 -14.63 11.34
N ALA A 65 7.68 -14.26 10.10
CA ALA A 65 9.01 -13.82 9.68
C ALA A 65 9.44 -12.52 10.36
N ALA A 66 8.52 -11.61 10.65
CA ALA A 66 8.78 -10.35 11.35
C ALA A 66 8.87 -10.52 12.87
N GLY A 67 8.39 -11.64 13.42
CA GLY A 67 8.37 -11.90 14.87
C GLY A 67 7.28 -11.12 15.61
N ILE A 68 6.18 -10.77 14.92
CA ILE A 68 5.10 -9.92 15.48
C ILE A 68 4.10 -10.79 16.26
N GLY A 69 3.91 -10.48 17.56
CA GLY A 69 2.84 -11.05 18.37
C GLY A 69 2.84 -12.58 18.43
N LEU A 70 4.03 -13.23 18.46
CA LEU A 70 4.15 -14.70 18.44
C LEU A 70 4.01 -15.34 19.82
N ASP A 71 4.16 -14.56 20.89
CA ASP A 71 4.07 -15.06 22.26
C ASP A 71 2.62 -15.08 22.75
N TYR A 72 1.99 -16.24 22.63
CA TYR A 72 0.67 -16.48 23.18
C TYR A 72 0.73 -16.79 24.68
N ARG A 73 0.37 -15.82 25.50
CA ARG A 73 0.08 -16.05 26.91
C ARG A 73 -1.42 -16.13 27.12
N ARG A 74 -1.87 -16.95 28.06
CA ARG A 74 -3.28 -17.05 28.38
C ARG A 74 -3.81 -15.70 28.87
N GLY A 75 -4.71 -15.10 28.12
CA GLY A 75 -5.32 -13.80 28.41
C GLY A 75 -4.78 -12.64 27.54
N ASP A 76 -3.74 -12.86 26.76
CA ASP A 76 -3.28 -11.86 25.79
C ASP A 76 -4.22 -11.83 24.58
N VAL A 77 -4.40 -10.63 23.99
CA VAL A 77 -5.09 -10.48 22.69
C VAL A 77 -4.04 -10.75 21.61
N PRO A 78 -4.21 -11.77 20.78
CA PRO A 78 -3.26 -12.06 19.72
C PRO A 78 -3.33 -11.01 18.63
N CYS A 79 -2.21 -10.76 17.94
CA CYS A 79 -2.19 -9.97 16.72
C CYS A 79 -3.06 -10.63 15.64
N LEU A 80 -4.03 -9.90 15.12
CA LEU A 80 -4.86 -10.33 13.98
C LEU A 80 -4.07 -10.13 12.69
N SER A 81 -3.81 -11.19 11.92
CA SER A 81 -3.15 -11.07 10.62
C SER A 81 -4.03 -11.60 9.49
N PHE A 82 -4.16 -10.81 8.41
CA PHE A 82 -4.96 -11.20 7.25
C PHE A 82 -4.50 -10.47 5.98
N ASP A 83 -4.83 -11.08 4.82
CA ASP A 83 -4.58 -10.51 3.50
C ASP A 83 -5.78 -9.65 3.06
N LEU A 84 -5.51 -8.44 2.58
CA LEU A 84 -6.47 -7.51 1.99
C LEU A 84 -5.95 -7.08 0.62
N MET A 85 -6.17 -7.92 -0.38
CA MET A 85 -5.63 -7.71 -1.72
C MET A 85 -6.60 -6.94 -2.60
N ASN A 86 -6.14 -5.82 -3.14
CA ASN A 86 -6.84 -5.03 -4.15
C ASN A 86 -5.83 -4.27 -5.02
N GLY A 87 -4.82 -4.98 -5.55
CA GLY A 87 -3.77 -4.41 -6.37
C GLY A 87 -3.14 -3.16 -5.73
N ALA A 88 -2.83 -2.17 -6.52
CA ALA A 88 -2.27 -0.89 -6.05
C ALA A 88 -3.21 -0.14 -5.07
N CYS A 89 -4.53 -0.38 -5.12
CA CYS A 89 -5.51 0.24 -4.21
C CYS A 89 -5.50 -0.36 -2.80
N GLY A 90 -4.84 -1.50 -2.59
CA GLY A 90 -4.83 -2.24 -1.32
C GLY A 90 -4.44 -1.40 -0.12
N VAL A 91 -3.41 -0.56 -0.24
CA VAL A 91 -2.95 0.33 0.85
C VAL A 91 -4.05 1.30 1.30
N VAL A 92 -4.76 1.94 0.36
CA VAL A 92 -5.85 2.88 0.70
C VAL A 92 -7.00 2.13 1.38
N ASN A 93 -7.35 0.94 0.89
CA ASN A 93 -8.37 0.11 1.54
C ASN A 93 -7.94 -0.32 2.94
N ALA A 94 -6.67 -0.68 3.14
CA ALA A 94 -6.13 -1.05 4.45
C ALA A 94 -6.18 0.11 5.45
N VAL A 95 -6.00 1.36 5.01
CA VAL A 95 -6.21 2.55 5.85
C VAL A 95 -7.65 2.61 6.38
N GLY A 96 -8.65 2.38 5.52
CA GLY A 96 -10.06 2.35 5.95
C GLY A 96 -10.37 1.24 6.96
N VAL A 97 -9.76 0.05 6.76
CA VAL A 97 -9.90 -1.07 7.71
C VAL A 97 -9.18 -0.76 9.03
N ALA A 98 -7.95 -0.23 8.95
CA ALA A 98 -7.20 0.19 10.13
C ALA A 98 -7.96 1.25 10.95
N ALA A 99 -8.64 2.18 10.27
CA ALA A 99 -9.52 3.16 10.90
C ALA A 99 -10.61 2.50 11.76
N SER A 100 -11.22 1.47 11.22
CA SER A 100 -12.28 0.74 11.92
C SER A 100 -11.73 -0.07 13.10
N LEU A 101 -10.56 -0.70 12.96
CA LEU A 101 -9.92 -1.46 14.04
C LEU A 101 -9.46 -0.56 15.18
N LEU A 102 -8.83 0.57 14.85
CA LEU A 102 -8.28 1.52 15.83
C LEU A 102 -9.35 2.34 16.55
N ALA A 103 -10.59 2.39 16.04
CA ALA A 103 -11.69 3.09 16.69
C ALA A 103 -11.98 2.54 18.11
N ASP A 104 -11.82 1.23 18.31
CA ASP A 104 -12.04 0.56 19.59
C ASP A 104 -10.73 0.28 20.37
N LEU A 105 -9.58 0.68 19.82
CA LEU A 105 -8.24 0.44 20.36
C LEU A 105 -7.46 1.75 20.50
N PRO A 106 -7.72 2.59 21.51
CA PRO A 106 -7.13 3.94 21.62
C PRO A 106 -5.59 3.97 21.64
N SER A 107 -4.96 2.91 22.14
CA SER A 107 -3.49 2.73 22.16
C SER A 107 -3.03 1.66 21.17
N GLY A 108 -3.88 1.30 20.20
CA GLY A 108 -3.61 0.24 19.26
C GLY A 108 -2.62 0.62 18.17
N HIS A 109 -1.97 -0.41 17.62
CA HIS A 109 -1.08 -0.27 16.47
C HIS A 109 -1.51 -1.24 15.37
N VAL A 110 -1.66 -0.74 14.17
CA VAL A 110 -1.92 -1.55 12.97
C VAL A 110 -0.72 -1.41 12.03
N VAL A 111 -0.18 -2.55 11.60
CA VAL A 111 0.90 -2.60 10.61
C VAL A 111 0.29 -2.97 9.26
N VAL A 112 0.38 -2.07 8.29
CA VAL A 112 0.03 -2.35 6.89
C VAL A 112 1.32 -2.66 6.16
N VAL A 113 1.39 -3.83 5.53
CA VAL A 113 2.57 -4.29 4.80
C VAL A 113 2.23 -4.64 3.36
N SER A 114 3.19 -4.47 2.49
CA SER A 114 3.15 -4.95 1.12
C SER A 114 4.48 -5.57 0.73
N GLY A 115 4.44 -6.44 -0.27
CA GLY A 115 5.63 -6.99 -0.89
C GLY A 115 5.21 -7.76 -2.12
N ASP A 116 5.72 -7.35 -3.27
CA ASP A 116 5.54 -8.05 -4.54
C ASP A 116 6.88 -8.58 -5.00
N ALA A 117 6.93 -9.84 -5.45
CA ALA A 117 8.11 -10.46 -6.03
C ALA A 117 7.69 -11.54 -7.03
N HIS A 118 8.60 -11.87 -7.96
CA HIS A 118 8.34 -12.97 -8.87
C HIS A 118 8.26 -14.29 -8.10
N PRO A 119 7.25 -15.14 -8.35
CA PRO A 119 7.01 -16.35 -7.55
C PRO A 119 8.12 -17.40 -7.62
N SER A 120 9.03 -17.31 -8.58
CA SER A 120 10.19 -18.19 -8.66
C SER A 120 11.19 -18.01 -7.51
N GLY A 121 11.14 -16.91 -6.78
CA GLY A 121 12.16 -16.55 -5.79
C GLY A 121 13.50 -16.16 -6.41
N LEU A 122 13.53 -15.82 -7.69
CA LEU A 122 14.71 -15.38 -8.44
C LEU A 122 14.46 -13.95 -8.95
N ALA A 123 15.55 -13.21 -9.17
CA ALA A 123 15.47 -11.97 -9.92
C ALA A 123 15.09 -12.32 -11.37
N ASP A 124 13.92 -11.86 -11.79
CA ASP A 124 13.38 -12.13 -13.12
C ASP A 124 13.24 -10.80 -13.87
N ALA A 125 13.94 -10.69 -15.00
CA ALA A 125 13.94 -9.48 -15.81
C ALA A 125 12.59 -9.23 -16.53
N GLU A 126 11.74 -10.25 -16.61
CA GLU A 126 10.40 -10.16 -17.20
C GLU A 126 9.33 -9.80 -16.15
N PHE A 127 9.68 -9.77 -14.85
CA PHE A 127 8.76 -9.29 -13.81
C PHE A 127 8.53 -7.79 -13.97
N ALA A 128 7.29 -7.43 -14.21
CA ALA A 128 6.92 -6.08 -14.64
C ALA A 128 6.99 -5.01 -13.55
N PHE A 129 7.08 -5.43 -12.29
CA PHE A 129 7.08 -4.54 -11.14
C PHE A 129 8.43 -4.53 -10.42
N GLU A 130 8.70 -3.44 -9.72
CA GLU A 130 9.86 -3.37 -8.83
C GLU A 130 9.63 -4.26 -7.60
N PRO A 131 10.53 -5.22 -7.30
CA PRO A 131 10.42 -6.04 -6.08
C PRO A 131 10.72 -5.20 -4.84
N VAL A 132 9.68 -4.70 -4.18
CA VAL A 132 9.80 -3.82 -3.01
C VAL A 132 8.88 -4.31 -1.90
N GLY A 133 9.42 -4.44 -0.69
CA GLY A 133 8.64 -4.55 0.53
C GLY A 133 8.42 -3.17 1.16
N ALA A 134 7.23 -2.89 1.66
CA ALA A 134 6.92 -1.63 2.30
C ALA A 134 6.04 -1.85 3.54
N ALA A 135 6.11 -0.93 4.50
CA ALA A 135 5.29 -0.97 5.70
C ALA A 135 4.94 0.41 6.22
N PHE A 136 3.69 0.55 6.69
CA PHE A 136 3.24 1.60 7.58
C PHE A 136 2.98 1.04 8.97
N VAL A 137 3.31 1.81 10.02
CA VAL A 137 2.75 1.65 11.36
C VAL A 137 1.72 2.76 11.55
N LEU A 138 0.48 2.39 11.80
CA LEU A 138 -0.65 3.27 12.00
C LEU A 138 -1.09 3.25 13.45
N GLU A 139 -1.41 4.43 13.99
CA GLU A 139 -1.89 4.60 15.37
C GLU A 139 -2.88 5.76 15.47
N ASN A 140 -3.61 5.84 16.58
CA ASN A 140 -4.50 6.96 16.85
C ASN A 140 -3.72 8.22 17.22
N SER A 141 -4.18 9.37 16.74
CA SER A 141 -3.72 10.69 17.16
C SER A 141 -4.73 11.36 18.08
N ALA A 142 -4.23 12.02 19.11
CA ALA A 142 -5.05 12.91 19.94
C ALA A 142 -5.38 14.22 19.23
N GLU A 143 -4.65 14.57 18.17
CA GLU A 143 -4.83 15.79 17.40
C GLU A 143 -5.81 15.57 16.22
N ALA A 144 -6.29 16.70 15.65
CA ALA A 144 -7.07 16.68 14.41
C ALA A 144 -6.13 16.49 13.19
N ALA A 145 -5.36 15.41 13.21
CA ALA A 145 -4.40 15.01 12.18
C ALA A 145 -4.70 13.58 11.74
N GLY A 146 -4.14 13.17 10.62
CA GLY A 146 -4.23 11.81 10.12
C GLY A 146 -4.98 11.69 8.79
N PHE A 147 -5.38 10.47 8.49
CA PHE A 147 -6.13 10.15 7.29
C PHE A 147 -7.58 10.64 7.36
N GLY A 148 -8.08 11.12 6.22
CA GLY A 148 -9.49 11.37 5.96
C GLY A 148 -10.28 10.10 5.63
N GLY A 149 -11.48 10.27 5.07
CA GLY A 149 -12.29 9.18 4.56
C GLY A 149 -11.70 8.57 3.29
N VAL A 150 -11.84 7.24 3.15
CA VAL A 150 -11.47 6.53 1.90
C VAL A 150 -12.56 6.70 0.86
N HIS A 151 -12.17 7.08 -0.35
CA HIS A 151 -13.05 7.22 -1.51
C HIS A 151 -12.59 6.28 -2.62
N VAL A 152 -13.56 5.59 -3.24
CA VAL A 152 -13.28 4.60 -4.29
C VAL A 152 -14.14 4.92 -5.50
N SER A 153 -13.54 4.88 -6.68
CA SER A 153 -14.23 4.90 -7.97
C SER A 153 -13.92 3.62 -8.72
N ALA A 154 -14.94 2.97 -9.26
CA ALA A 154 -14.79 1.76 -10.04
C ALA A 154 -15.69 1.81 -11.27
N GLY A 155 -15.22 1.26 -12.39
CA GLY A 155 -16.01 1.09 -13.60
C GLY A 155 -16.85 -0.17 -13.56
N ASP A 156 -17.81 -0.25 -14.49
CA ASP A 156 -18.72 -1.39 -14.64
C ASP A 156 -18.12 -2.56 -15.43
N VAL A 157 -16.93 -2.37 -16.00
CA VAL A 157 -16.25 -3.39 -16.82
C VAL A 157 -15.38 -4.25 -15.93
N LEU A 158 -15.52 -5.58 -16.05
CA LEU A 158 -14.58 -6.51 -15.42
C LEU A 158 -13.17 -6.26 -15.97
N PRO A 159 -12.18 -6.12 -15.10
CA PRO A 159 -10.81 -5.86 -15.53
C PRO A 159 -10.26 -7.05 -16.33
N ASP A 160 -9.47 -6.73 -17.33
CA ASP A 160 -8.59 -7.73 -17.93
C ASP A 160 -7.57 -8.20 -16.88
N PRO A 161 -7.23 -9.49 -16.87
CA PRO A 161 -6.27 -10.01 -15.90
C PRO A 161 -4.90 -9.38 -16.10
N GLN A 162 -4.36 -8.76 -15.06
CA GLN A 162 -3.01 -8.20 -15.06
C GLN A 162 -1.94 -9.23 -14.75
N GLY A 163 -2.26 -10.17 -13.87
CA GLY A 163 -1.36 -11.26 -13.50
C GLY A 163 -2.10 -12.59 -13.41
N TYR A 164 -1.58 -13.61 -14.06
CA TYR A 164 -2.19 -14.95 -14.06
C TYR A 164 -1.16 -16.06 -14.25
N VAL A 165 -1.54 -17.25 -13.83
CA VAL A 165 -0.78 -18.48 -14.10
C VAL A 165 -1.52 -19.28 -15.16
N LYS A 166 -0.85 -19.58 -16.26
CA LYS A 166 -1.41 -20.44 -17.31
C LYS A 166 -1.49 -21.89 -16.81
N LEU A 167 -2.71 -22.44 -16.67
CA LEU A 167 -2.91 -23.82 -16.21
C LEU A 167 -2.16 -24.84 -17.09
N SER A 168 -2.03 -24.60 -18.39
CA SER A 168 -1.25 -25.46 -19.31
C SER A 168 0.25 -25.45 -19.03
N ALA A 169 0.76 -24.43 -18.34
CA ALA A 169 2.17 -24.30 -17.95
C ALA A 169 2.42 -24.77 -16.51
N MET A 170 1.38 -25.17 -15.79
CA MET A 170 1.45 -25.49 -14.36
C MET A 170 2.16 -26.82 -14.03
N GLY A 171 2.70 -27.59 -14.94
CA GLY A 171 3.47 -28.81 -14.67
C GLY A 171 4.31 -28.77 -13.38
N ALA A 172 5.54 -29.22 -13.41
CA ALA A 172 6.44 -29.21 -12.24
C ALA A 172 6.81 -27.77 -11.76
N GLU A 173 6.67 -26.78 -12.64
CA GLU A 173 7.09 -25.38 -12.39
C GLU A 173 5.92 -24.41 -12.14
N GLY A 174 4.70 -24.91 -12.02
CA GLY A 174 3.50 -24.06 -11.89
C GLY A 174 3.50 -23.11 -10.69
N ARG A 175 4.26 -23.42 -9.65
CA ARG A 175 4.44 -22.53 -8.49
C ARG A 175 5.43 -21.39 -8.73
N SER A 176 6.25 -21.48 -9.76
CA SER A 176 7.29 -20.50 -10.09
C SER A 176 6.98 -19.68 -11.34
N SER A 177 5.86 -19.93 -12.01
CA SER A 177 5.47 -19.21 -13.23
C SER A 177 4.46 -18.12 -12.95
N LEU A 178 4.61 -17.01 -13.67
CA LEU A 178 3.69 -15.88 -13.65
C LEU A 178 3.69 -15.22 -15.04
N THR A 179 2.53 -14.82 -15.52
CA THR A 179 2.41 -13.91 -16.66
C THR A 179 1.77 -12.62 -16.16
N VAL A 180 2.41 -11.49 -16.43
CA VAL A 180 1.88 -10.16 -16.12
C VAL A 180 1.66 -9.42 -17.42
N GLU A 181 0.46 -8.91 -17.62
CA GLU A 181 0.11 -8.04 -18.73
C GLU A 181 0.00 -6.61 -18.20
N LEU A 182 0.91 -5.75 -18.64
CA LEU A 182 0.91 -4.35 -18.23
C LEU A 182 -0.25 -3.59 -18.88
N LEU A 183 -0.73 -2.60 -18.15
CA LEU A 183 -1.69 -1.65 -18.66
C LEU A 183 -1.10 -0.84 -19.81
N THR A 184 -1.87 -0.69 -20.88
CA THR A 184 -1.48 0.09 -22.06
C THR A 184 -2.23 1.40 -22.19
N GLY A 185 -3.30 1.60 -21.41
CA GLY A 185 -4.15 2.79 -21.46
C GLY A 185 -4.10 3.58 -20.16
N THR A 186 -3.97 4.89 -20.24
CA THR A 186 -3.92 5.79 -19.08
C THR A 186 -5.26 6.45 -18.79
N ALA A 187 -6.06 6.69 -19.82
CA ALA A 187 -7.25 7.56 -19.74
C ALA A 187 -8.28 7.09 -18.69
N GLU A 188 -8.66 5.81 -18.70
CA GLU A 188 -9.65 5.27 -17.75
C GLU A 188 -9.11 5.28 -16.33
N LEU A 189 -7.82 4.97 -16.15
CA LEU A 189 -7.15 5.04 -14.84
C LEU A 189 -7.19 6.45 -14.27
N VAL A 190 -6.84 7.44 -15.09
CA VAL A 190 -6.85 8.86 -14.70
C VAL A 190 -8.26 9.35 -14.43
N GLU A 191 -9.27 8.91 -15.20
CA GLU A 191 -10.67 9.28 -14.97
C GLU A 191 -11.12 8.82 -13.58
N HIS A 192 -10.99 7.51 -13.25
CA HIS A 192 -11.39 6.97 -11.95
C HIS A 192 -10.57 7.54 -10.80
N ALA A 193 -9.25 7.70 -11.00
CA ALA A 193 -8.39 8.34 -10.02
C ALA A 193 -8.80 9.79 -9.74
N THR A 194 -9.18 10.54 -10.78
CA THR A 194 -9.66 11.91 -10.63
C THR A 194 -10.97 11.99 -9.87
N ILE A 195 -11.91 11.07 -10.12
CA ILE A 195 -13.19 11.00 -9.39
C ILE A 195 -12.92 10.75 -7.91
N ALA A 196 -12.22 9.68 -7.57
CA ALA A 196 -11.92 9.33 -6.17
C ALA A 196 -11.16 10.46 -5.45
N ALA A 197 -10.16 11.05 -6.10
CA ALA A 197 -9.36 12.15 -5.56
C ALA A 197 -10.20 13.40 -5.27
N ARG A 198 -11.07 13.81 -6.20
CA ARG A 198 -11.95 14.97 -6.01
C ARG A 198 -12.95 14.75 -4.89
N GLU A 199 -13.49 13.55 -4.75
CA GLU A 199 -14.38 13.21 -3.64
C GLU A 199 -13.65 13.29 -2.29
N ALA A 200 -12.43 12.74 -2.20
CA ALA A 200 -11.60 12.82 -0.99
C ALA A 200 -11.30 14.29 -0.60
N LEU A 201 -10.86 15.10 -1.55
CA LEU A 201 -10.57 16.52 -1.33
C LEU A 201 -11.81 17.30 -0.91
N ALA A 202 -12.95 17.05 -1.57
CA ALA A 202 -14.21 17.75 -1.25
C ALA A 202 -14.74 17.38 0.14
N ALA A 203 -14.66 16.11 0.52
CA ALA A 203 -15.10 15.63 1.84
C ALA A 203 -14.34 16.29 2.98
N ASP A 204 -13.03 16.53 2.80
CA ASP A 204 -12.18 17.14 3.83
C ASP A 204 -11.98 18.64 3.66
N GLY A 205 -12.62 19.26 2.65
CA GLY A 205 -12.55 20.70 2.39
C GLY A 205 -11.12 21.18 2.06
N ILE A 206 -10.34 20.35 1.34
CA ILE A 206 -8.94 20.67 0.99
C ILE A 206 -8.88 21.16 -0.47
N ASP A 207 -8.19 22.28 -0.68
CA ASP A 207 -7.92 22.79 -2.02
C ASP A 207 -6.80 21.95 -2.68
N ALA A 208 -7.05 21.46 -3.88
CA ALA A 208 -6.09 20.67 -4.67
C ALA A 208 -4.73 21.39 -4.85
N ALA A 209 -4.73 22.72 -4.98
CA ALA A 209 -3.49 23.49 -5.11
C ALA A 209 -2.58 23.44 -3.86
N GLN A 210 -3.10 23.03 -2.72
CA GLN A 210 -2.37 22.98 -1.44
C GLN A 210 -1.75 21.61 -1.16
N VAL A 211 -2.22 20.56 -1.82
CA VAL A 211 -1.78 19.19 -1.53
C VAL A 211 -0.52 18.80 -2.30
N VAL A 212 0.17 17.80 -1.78
CA VAL A 212 1.15 16.99 -2.52
C VAL A 212 0.44 15.69 -2.92
N LEU A 213 0.35 15.44 -4.23
CA LEU A 213 -0.17 14.18 -4.75
C LEU A 213 0.87 13.08 -4.58
N LEU A 214 0.49 11.98 -3.94
CA LEU A 214 1.26 10.75 -3.85
C LEU A 214 0.57 9.68 -4.69
N CYS A 215 1.24 9.12 -5.68
CA CYS A 215 0.68 8.08 -6.52
C CYS A 215 1.76 7.12 -7.04
N GLY A 216 1.34 5.94 -7.52
CA GLY A 216 2.19 5.00 -8.24
C GLY A 216 2.39 5.40 -9.71
N LYS A 217 2.97 4.49 -10.47
CA LYS A 217 3.30 4.65 -11.90
C LYS A 217 2.71 3.50 -12.74
N PRO A 218 1.38 3.25 -12.67
CA PRO A 218 0.77 2.15 -13.43
C PRO A 218 0.99 2.30 -14.95
N THR A 219 1.13 3.54 -15.43
CA THR A 219 1.64 3.89 -16.76
C THR A 219 2.58 5.10 -16.66
N ALA A 220 3.42 5.29 -17.68
CA ALA A 220 4.43 6.36 -17.66
C ALA A 220 3.82 7.77 -17.50
N ASP A 221 2.64 8.00 -18.07
CA ASP A 221 2.01 9.33 -18.13
C ASP A 221 1.02 9.57 -16.98
N PHE A 222 0.67 8.53 -16.21
CA PHE A 222 -0.40 8.56 -15.20
C PHE A 222 -0.25 9.72 -14.20
N ALA A 223 0.91 9.84 -13.58
CA ALA A 223 1.13 10.85 -12.54
C ALA A 223 1.00 12.28 -13.08
N GLY A 224 1.53 12.54 -14.27
CA GLY A 224 1.47 13.85 -14.94
C GLY A 224 0.04 14.21 -15.37
N GLU A 225 -0.68 13.28 -15.99
CA GLU A 225 -2.05 13.49 -16.41
C GLU A 225 -3.00 13.68 -15.22
N LEU A 226 -2.86 12.87 -14.18
CA LEU A 226 -3.66 13.00 -12.96
C LEU A 226 -3.42 14.35 -12.28
N ALA A 227 -2.15 14.78 -12.18
CA ALA A 227 -1.81 16.08 -11.59
C ALA A 227 -2.44 17.25 -12.38
N ALA A 228 -2.39 17.17 -13.70
CA ALA A 228 -3.00 18.18 -14.57
C ALA A 228 -4.53 18.22 -14.41
N GLN A 229 -5.20 17.05 -14.32
CA GLN A 229 -6.66 16.96 -14.13
C GLN A 229 -7.11 17.50 -12.77
N LEU A 230 -6.30 17.31 -11.73
CA LEU A 230 -6.60 17.79 -10.38
C LEU A 230 -6.18 19.24 -10.15
N GLY A 231 -5.23 19.77 -10.92
CA GLY A 231 -4.65 21.08 -10.70
C GLY A 231 -3.70 21.14 -9.49
N VAL A 232 -3.07 20.03 -9.13
CA VAL A 232 -2.10 19.97 -8.03
C VAL A 232 -0.75 20.53 -8.47
N GLY A 233 -0.06 21.24 -7.55
CA GLY A 233 1.22 21.87 -7.85
C GLY A 233 2.46 21.01 -7.55
N ALA A 234 2.27 19.88 -6.86
CA ALA A 234 3.36 18.99 -6.48
C ALA A 234 2.91 17.53 -6.55
N VAL A 235 3.76 16.71 -7.14
CA VAL A 235 3.57 15.26 -7.30
C VAL A 235 4.81 14.55 -6.78
N VAL A 236 4.61 13.48 -6.03
CA VAL A 236 5.67 12.57 -5.62
C VAL A 236 5.24 11.15 -5.95
N THR A 237 6.07 10.47 -6.69
CA THR A 237 6.01 9.02 -6.90
C THR A 237 7.17 8.36 -6.15
N ASP A 238 7.23 7.04 -6.17
CA ASP A 238 8.43 6.34 -5.72
C ASP A 238 9.63 6.62 -6.66
N ASP A 239 10.85 6.43 -6.15
CA ASP A 239 12.12 6.65 -6.87
C ASP A 239 12.61 5.40 -7.63
N PHE A 240 11.82 4.33 -7.70
CA PHE A 240 12.19 3.10 -8.40
C PHE A 240 12.05 3.24 -9.91
N THR A 241 12.74 2.37 -10.66
CA THR A 241 12.70 2.40 -12.13
C THR A 241 11.37 1.88 -12.68
N ALA A 242 10.89 0.76 -12.14
CA ALA A 242 9.57 0.20 -12.45
C ALA A 242 8.54 0.63 -11.41
N ASP A 243 7.25 0.42 -11.70
CA ASP A 243 6.19 0.64 -10.72
C ASP A 243 6.34 -0.31 -9.53
N ALA A 244 6.32 0.23 -8.30
CA ALA A 244 6.37 -0.57 -7.08
C ALA A 244 5.00 -1.17 -6.68
N HIS A 245 4.00 -1.04 -7.53
CA HIS A 245 2.66 -1.63 -7.46
C HIS A 245 2.02 -1.48 -6.07
N THR A 246 1.86 -2.59 -5.31
CA THR A 246 1.24 -2.51 -3.97
C THR A 246 2.06 -1.73 -2.95
N SER A 247 3.35 -1.53 -3.19
CA SER A 247 4.26 -0.74 -2.35
C SER A 247 4.38 0.72 -2.77
N ALA A 248 3.83 1.10 -3.93
CA ALA A 248 4.07 2.41 -4.55
C ALA A 248 3.65 3.60 -3.66
N LEU A 249 2.47 3.54 -3.03
CA LEU A 249 2.00 4.64 -2.17
C LEU A 249 2.83 4.80 -0.90
N THR A 250 3.26 3.68 -0.30
CA THR A 250 4.15 3.74 0.87
C THR A 250 5.52 4.30 0.47
N ALA A 251 6.04 3.90 -0.68
CA ALA A 251 7.30 4.41 -1.20
C ALA A 251 7.21 5.91 -1.56
N ALA A 252 6.13 6.34 -2.19
CA ALA A 252 5.87 7.76 -2.46
C ALA A 252 5.79 8.59 -1.17
N PHE A 253 5.18 8.05 -0.11
CA PHE A 253 5.16 8.72 1.20
C PHE A 253 6.56 8.83 1.80
N VAL A 254 7.38 7.77 1.73
CA VAL A 254 8.77 7.80 2.20
C VAL A 254 9.56 8.87 1.42
N ALA A 255 9.44 8.91 0.10
CA ALA A 255 10.08 9.92 -0.74
C ALA A 255 9.61 11.35 -0.39
N ALA A 256 8.31 11.56 -0.19
CA ALA A 256 7.77 12.86 0.22
C ALA A 256 8.27 13.30 1.61
N ARG A 257 8.33 12.39 2.57
CA ARG A 257 8.88 12.64 3.90
C ARG A 257 10.36 13.04 3.82
N ASP A 258 11.15 12.30 3.08
CA ASP A 258 12.60 12.52 2.95
C ASP A 258 12.91 13.83 2.19
N ALA A 259 11.97 14.27 1.33
CA ALA A 259 12.00 15.58 0.68
C ALA A 259 11.44 16.73 1.55
N GLY A 260 11.00 16.47 2.78
CA GLY A 260 10.43 17.49 3.67
C GLY A 260 9.03 17.97 3.25
N LEU A 261 8.29 17.18 2.50
CA LEU A 261 6.96 17.51 1.99
C LEU A 261 5.82 16.93 2.85
N ALA A 262 6.13 16.03 3.79
CA ALA A 262 5.13 15.36 4.62
C ALA A 262 4.42 16.28 5.63
N ASP A 263 4.94 17.48 5.85
CA ASP A 263 4.28 18.53 6.67
C ASP A 263 3.14 19.23 5.91
N ARG A 264 3.01 19.02 4.61
CA ARG A 264 1.91 19.54 3.80
C ARG A 264 0.73 18.55 3.81
N PRO A 265 -0.50 19.01 3.50
CA PRO A 265 -1.58 18.07 3.21
C PRO A 265 -1.17 17.15 2.05
N LEU A 266 -1.35 15.85 2.23
CA LEU A 266 -1.05 14.84 1.21
C LEU A 266 -2.34 14.26 0.67
N LEU A 267 -2.33 13.87 -0.60
CA LEU A 267 -3.39 13.15 -1.27
C LEU A 267 -2.82 11.84 -1.82
N PHE A 268 -3.17 10.74 -1.21
CA PHE A 268 -2.80 9.41 -1.69
C PHE A 268 -3.81 8.96 -2.74
N VAL A 269 -3.34 8.60 -3.92
CA VAL A 269 -4.18 8.11 -5.01
C VAL A 269 -3.55 6.88 -5.63
N ALA A 270 -4.30 5.80 -5.67
CA ALA A 270 -3.95 4.57 -6.38
C ALA A 270 -4.95 4.31 -7.49
N ALA A 271 -4.48 3.73 -8.59
CA ALA A 271 -5.30 3.18 -9.65
C ALA A 271 -4.71 1.86 -10.12
N ASP A 272 -5.55 0.93 -10.53
CA ASP A 272 -5.15 -0.41 -10.96
C ASP A 272 -5.97 -0.85 -12.18
N GLY A 273 -5.55 -1.93 -12.81
CA GLY A 273 -6.01 -2.41 -14.10
C GLY A 273 -7.41 -2.98 -14.24
N GLY A 274 -8.14 -3.10 -13.18
CA GLY A 274 -9.59 -2.98 -13.30
C GLY A 274 -9.87 -1.50 -13.20
N PRO A 275 -10.78 -0.88 -13.94
CA PRO A 275 -11.00 0.54 -13.80
C PRO A 275 -11.44 0.86 -12.37
N THR A 276 -10.49 0.75 -11.45
CA THR A 276 -10.63 0.92 -10.01
C THR A 276 -9.57 1.88 -9.54
N ALA A 277 -10.00 2.90 -8.82
CA ALA A 277 -9.10 3.83 -8.14
C ALA A 277 -9.57 4.08 -6.71
N ALA A 278 -8.63 4.36 -5.83
CA ALA A 278 -8.90 4.71 -4.46
C ALA A 278 -8.07 5.92 -4.05
N ALA A 279 -8.66 6.80 -3.24
CA ALA A 279 -8.00 8.00 -2.75
C ALA A 279 -8.32 8.25 -1.28
N VAL A 280 -7.37 8.87 -0.59
CA VAL A 280 -7.52 9.33 0.79
C VAL A 280 -6.62 10.54 1.02
N THR A 281 -7.10 11.54 1.75
CA THR A 281 -6.27 12.65 2.20
C THR A 281 -5.53 12.30 3.47
N TYR A 282 -4.43 13.01 3.74
CA TYR A 282 -3.66 12.87 4.98
C TYR A 282 -3.14 14.23 5.44
N ARG A 283 -3.25 14.51 6.73
CA ARG A 283 -2.64 15.66 7.38
C ARG A 283 -1.70 15.18 8.47
N GLY A 284 -0.40 15.42 8.31
CA GLY A 284 0.59 15.12 9.33
C GLY A 284 0.34 15.82 10.66
N VAL A 285 0.92 15.32 11.72
CA VAL A 285 0.90 15.97 13.04
C VAL A 285 1.65 17.30 12.94
N GLY A 286 1.00 18.40 13.33
CA GLY A 286 1.59 19.74 13.26
C GLY A 286 1.23 20.56 12.01
N VAL A 287 0.55 19.99 11.03
CA VAL A 287 -0.02 20.73 9.89
C VAL A 287 -1.33 21.38 10.34
N ARG A 288 -1.32 22.72 10.47
CA ARG A 288 -2.51 23.54 10.77
C ARG A 288 -3.04 24.24 9.54
#